data_ccbee478fb99d88a9a16ebe00adc87b8
#
_entry.id   ccbee478fb99d88a9a16ebe00adc87b8
#
_cell.length_a   1.000
_cell.length_b   1.000
_cell.length_c   1.000
_cell.angle_alpha   90.00
_cell.angle_beta   90.00
_cell.angle_gamma   90.00
#
_symmetry.space_group_name_H-M   'P 1'
#
loop_
_entity.id
_entity.type
_entity.pdbx_description
1 polymer ?
#
loop_
_entity_poly.entity_id
_entity_poly.type
_entity_poly.pdbx_seq_one_letter_code
_entity_poly.pdbx_strand_id
1 'polypeptide(L)'
;MKIHFMAPVIRGNRENYKRIADVIEKQHHDLLTHHAIDRDPKQIETESAAEAELYSKKLFNWIKKADVIIFEVSQPDVSIGFEVASALNLNKPVIILTRKDSVGLPHALKGIHSDRLQLLTYDDSTLDEMLSLALEYAQETSDVRFNFFITPTISSYLDWVAKEKKIPRSVYLRRLIERDMEENDEYGV
;
A
#
# COMPACT_ATOMS: atom_id res chain seq x y z
N MET A 1 -5.35 -5.53 5.71
CA MET A 1 -4.87 -5.14 4.36
C MET A 1 -3.63 -5.95 3.99
N LYS A 2 -3.42 -6.16 2.68
CA LYS A 2 -2.17 -6.72 2.15
C LYS A 2 -1.16 -5.60 1.95
N ILE A 3 -0.06 -5.64 2.67
CA ILE A 3 0.96 -4.61 2.64
C ILE A 3 2.22 -5.14 1.97
N HIS A 4 2.79 -4.35 1.07
CA HIS A 4 4.11 -4.60 0.52
C HIS A 4 5.11 -3.64 1.15
N PHE A 5 6.05 -4.17 1.94
CA PHE A 5 7.09 -3.39 2.61
C PHE A 5 8.41 -3.50 1.86
N MET A 6 8.97 -2.36 1.51
CA MET A 6 10.22 -2.22 0.77
C MET A 6 11.22 -1.32 1.49
N ALA A 7 12.48 -1.71 1.44
CA ALA A 7 13.59 -0.94 2.00
C ALA A 7 14.90 -1.34 1.32
N PRO A 8 15.94 -0.49 1.34
CA PRO A 8 17.25 -0.81 0.80
C PRO A 8 17.84 -2.05 1.47
N VAL A 9 18.10 -3.10 0.70
CA VAL A 9 18.71 -4.34 1.24
C VAL A 9 20.20 -4.15 1.46
N ILE A 10 20.88 -3.50 0.49
CA ILE A 10 22.30 -3.15 0.60
C ILE A 10 22.43 -1.93 1.50
N ARG A 11 23.28 -2.02 2.53
CA ARG A 11 23.51 -0.98 3.56
C ARG A 11 22.27 -0.62 4.41
N GLY A 12 21.22 -1.43 4.34
CA GLY A 12 20.00 -1.20 5.11
C GLY A 12 20.12 -1.63 6.57
N ASN A 13 19.24 -1.09 7.41
CA ASN A 13 19.14 -1.45 8.82
C ASN A 13 18.07 -2.52 9.02
N ARG A 14 18.47 -3.80 8.94
CA ARG A 14 17.56 -4.95 9.06
C ARG A 14 16.82 -5.02 10.40
N GLU A 15 17.44 -4.58 11.48
CA GLU A 15 16.78 -4.57 12.80
C GLU A 15 15.61 -3.59 12.81
N ASN A 16 15.82 -2.40 12.25
CA ASN A 16 14.76 -1.42 12.05
C ASN A 16 13.65 -1.95 11.13
N TYR A 17 14.00 -2.67 10.05
CA TYR A 17 13.01 -3.26 9.14
C TYR A 17 12.16 -4.33 9.79
N LYS A 18 12.77 -5.20 10.63
CA LYS A 18 12.03 -6.16 11.45
C LYS A 18 11.04 -5.46 12.36
N ARG A 19 11.47 -4.38 13.01
CA ARG A 19 10.59 -3.62 13.89
C ARG A 19 9.40 -3.02 13.15
N ILE A 20 9.61 -2.45 11.94
CA ILE A 20 8.51 -1.95 11.09
C ILE A 20 7.56 -3.10 10.72
N ALA A 21 8.09 -4.25 10.31
CA ALA A 21 7.30 -5.43 10.01
C ALA A 21 6.48 -5.91 11.21
N ASP A 22 7.08 -5.97 12.39
CA ASP A 22 6.40 -6.36 13.64
C ASP A 22 5.23 -5.41 13.97
N VAL A 23 5.40 -4.09 13.73
CA VAL A 23 4.33 -3.11 13.93
C VAL A 23 3.17 -3.37 12.96
N ILE A 24 3.47 -3.63 11.68
CA ILE A 24 2.46 -3.93 10.66
C ILE A 24 1.66 -5.19 11.03
N GLU A 25 2.35 -6.26 11.41
CA GLU A 25 1.72 -7.55 11.75
C GLU A 25 0.93 -7.50 13.06
N LYS A 26 1.40 -6.76 14.07
CA LYS A 26 0.65 -6.52 15.32
C LYS A 26 -0.68 -5.82 15.10
N GLN A 27 -0.80 -5.04 14.04
CA GLN A 27 -2.05 -4.37 13.66
C GLN A 27 -2.97 -5.25 12.77
N HIS A 28 -2.67 -6.55 12.69
CA HIS A 28 -3.45 -7.53 11.89
C HIS A 28 -3.46 -7.22 10.39
N HIS A 29 -2.35 -6.69 9.86
CA HIS A 29 -2.14 -6.56 8.44
C HIS A 29 -1.21 -7.66 7.92
N ASP A 30 -1.42 -8.09 6.68
CA ASP A 30 -0.65 -9.17 6.05
C ASP A 30 0.50 -8.59 5.22
N LEU A 31 1.73 -8.94 5.56
CA LEU A 31 2.88 -8.65 4.71
C LEU A 31 2.90 -9.63 3.53
N LEU A 32 2.91 -9.11 2.30
CA LEU A 32 3.02 -9.93 1.09
C LEU A 32 4.37 -10.64 0.98
N THR A 33 5.40 -10.06 1.60
CA THR A 33 6.76 -10.60 1.58
C THR A 33 7.61 -9.93 2.66
N HIS A 34 8.54 -10.71 3.22
CA HIS A 34 9.59 -10.23 4.13
C HIS A 34 10.90 -9.90 3.37
N HIS A 35 10.82 -9.64 2.09
CA HIS A 35 11.95 -9.47 1.18
C HIS A 35 13.00 -8.46 1.69
N ALA A 36 12.58 -7.29 2.22
CA ALA A 36 13.49 -6.29 2.76
C ALA A 36 14.32 -6.80 3.95
N ILE A 37 13.83 -7.84 4.64
CA ILE A 37 14.45 -8.44 5.83
C ILE A 37 15.29 -9.66 5.45
N ASP A 38 14.74 -10.54 4.59
CA ASP A 38 15.28 -11.90 4.37
C ASP A 38 16.30 -11.95 3.25
N ARG A 39 16.27 -11.02 2.29
CA ARG A 39 17.19 -11.07 1.14
C ARG A 39 18.62 -10.77 1.56
N ASP A 40 19.56 -11.63 1.12
CA ASP A 40 20.98 -11.44 1.39
C ASP A 40 21.58 -10.38 0.43
N PRO A 41 22.24 -9.32 0.95
CA PRO A 41 22.95 -8.34 0.12
C PRO A 41 23.96 -8.96 -0.84
N LYS A 42 24.65 -10.04 -0.42
CA LYS A 42 25.63 -10.72 -1.27
C LYS A 42 24.97 -11.40 -2.49
N GLN A 43 23.76 -11.90 -2.34
CA GLN A 43 23.03 -12.48 -3.46
C GLN A 43 22.67 -11.43 -4.50
N ILE A 44 22.34 -10.21 -4.08
CA ILE A 44 22.03 -9.11 -4.99
C ILE A 44 23.27 -8.72 -5.82
N GLU A 45 24.43 -8.65 -5.19
CA GLU A 45 25.69 -8.28 -5.88
C GLU A 45 26.14 -9.32 -6.93
N THR A 46 25.71 -10.57 -6.78
CA THR A 46 26.09 -11.69 -7.67
C THR A 46 24.95 -12.15 -8.58
N GLU A 47 23.81 -11.47 -8.56
CA GLU A 47 22.63 -11.83 -9.36
C GLU A 47 22.93 -11.78 -10.86
N SER A 48 22.53 -12.85 -11.55
CA SER A 48 22.55 -12.89 -13.01
C SER A 48 21.43 -12.03 -13.60
N ALA A 49 21.54 -11.64 -14.87
CA ALA A 49 20.50 -10.88 -15.56
C ALA A 49 19.14 -11.61 -15.57
N ALA A 50 19.12 -12.95 -15.65
CA ALA A 50 17.91 -13.75 -15.61
C ALA A 50 17.24 -13.72 -14.23
N GLU A 51 18.01 -13.77 -13.15
CA GLU A 51 17.50 -13.65 -11.78
C GLU A 51 16.95 -12.25 -11.51
N ALA A 52 17.64 -11.21 -11.98
CA ALA A 52 17.19 -9.83 -11.88
C ALA A 52 15.86 -9.60 -12.65
N GLU A 53 15.70 -10.21 -13.85
CA GLU A 53 14.43 -10.15 -14.59
C GLU A 53 13.30 -10.85 -13.85
N LEU A 54 13.56 -12.03 -13.28
CA LEU A 54 12.57 -12.76 -12.49
C LEU A 54 12.18 -11.98 -11.24
N TYR A 55 13.16 -11.36 -10.57
CA TYR A 55 12.90 -10.51 -9.42
C TYR A 55 12.02 -9.31 -9.79
N SER A 56 12.34 -8.61 -10.87
CA SER A 56 11.56 -7.49 -11.37
C SER A 56 10.07 -7.87 -11.60
N LYS A 57 9.81 -9.02 -12.23
CA LYS A 57 8.46 -9.56 -12.43
C LYS A 57 7.74 -9.81 -11.11
N LYS A 58 8.42 -10.38 -10.12
CA LYS A 58 7.86 -10.60 -8.77
C LYS A 58 7.53 -9.28 -8.08
N LEU A 59 8.45 -8.31 -8.13
CA LEU A 59 8.27 -6.99 -7.55
C LEU A 59 7.00 -6.30 -8.07
N PHE A 60 6.83 -6.22 -9.39
CA PHE A 60 5.62 -5.63 -9.97
C PHE A 60 4.35 -6.38 -9.61
N ASN A 61 4.42 -7.70 -9.46
CA ASN A 61 3.29 -8.50 -9.00
C ASN A 61 2.93 -8.19 -7.54
N TRP A 62 3.91 -8.01 -6.65
CA TRP A 62 3.67 -7.60 -5.27
C TRP A 62 3.08 -6.20 -5.19
N ILE A 63 3.61 -5.24 -5.95
CA ILE A 63 3.06 -3.87 -6.04
C ILE A 63 1.59 -3.92 -6.49
N LYS A 64 1.25 -4.71 -7.50
CA LYS A 64 -0.13 -4.85 -7.98
C LYS A 64 -1.06 -5.46 -6.94
N LYS A 65 -0.61 -6.49 -6.22
CA LYS A 65 -1.41 -7.22 -5.22
C LYS A 65 -1.54 -6.50 -3.87
N ALA A 66 -0.67 -5.54 -3.60
CA ALA A 66 -0.72 -4.78 -2.36
C ALA A 66 -1.91 -3.82 -2.33
N ASP A 67 -2.54 -3.69 -1.18
CA ASP A 67 -3.50 -2.62 -0.89
C ASP A 67 -2.77 -1.31 -0.59
N VAL A 68 -1.64 -1.40 0.14
CA VAL A 68 -0.76 -0.29 0.54
C VAL A 68 0.69 -0.71 0.36
N ILE A 69 1.55 0.24 -0.06
CA ILE A 69 2.99 0.01 -0.15
C ILE A 69 3.72 0.94 0.79
N ILE A 70 4.59 0.37 1.60
CA ILE A 70 5.41 1.10 2.57
C ILE A 70 6.86 1.05 2.11
N PHE A 71 7.50 2.22 1.98
CA PHE A 71 8.92 2.35 1.68
C PHE A 71 9.66 2.98 2.86
N GLU A 72 10.70 2.33 3.35
CA GLU A 72 11.66 2.92 4.28
C GLU A 72 12.85 3.48 3.48
N VAL A 73 13.06 4.80 3.55
CA VAL A 73 14.01 5.51 2.67
C VAL A 73 15.09 6.28 3.44
N SER A 74 15.36 5.90 4.68
CA SER A 74 16.43 6.55 5.50
C SER A 74 17.82 6.41 4.89
N GLN A 75 18.02 5.36 4.08
CA GLN A 75 19.22 5.16 3.28
C GLN A 75 18.91 5.42 1.80
N PRO A 76 19.70 6.25 1.11
CA PRO A 76 19.52 6.51 -0.32
C PRO A 76 19.70 5.23 -1.15
N ASP A 77 18.72 4.93 -2.01
CA ASP A 77 18.77 3.80 -2.94
C ASP A 77 18.01 4.15 -4.23
N VAL A 78 18.67 3.94 -5.37
CA VAL A 78 18.10 4.27 -6.69
C VAL A 78 16.94 3.32 -7.04
N SER A 79 17.03 2.05 -6.66
CA SER A 79 15.98 1.06 -6.92
C SER A 79 14.69 1.43 -6.19
N ILE A 80 14.78 1.86 -4.93
CA ILE A 80 13.63 2.32 -4.16
C ILE A 80 12.95 3.52 -4.84
N GLY A 81 13.73 4.48 -5.39
CA GLY A 81 13.15 5.61 -6.12
C GLY A 81 12.34 5.17 -7.35
N PHE A 82 12.83 4.19 -8.11
CA PHE A 82 12.11 3.58 -9.23
C PHE A 82 10.83 2.85 -8.78
N GLU A 83 10.88 2.13 -7.67
CA GLU A 83 9.76 1.38 -7.12
C GLU A 83 8.66 2.32 -6.59
N VAL A 84 9.03 3.41 -5.91
CA VAL A 84 8.10 4.47 -5.48
C VAL A 84 7.36 5.06 -6.68
N ALA A 85 8.09 5.45 -7.73
CA ALA A 85 7.49 6.00 -8.94
C ALA A 85 6.55 4.99 -9.61
N SER A 86 6.93 3.70 -9.64
CA SER A 86 6.12 2.63 -10.20
C SER A 86 4.82 2.41 -9.41
N ALA A 87 4.90 2.45 -8.08
CA ALA A 87 3.73 2.32 -7.21
C ALA A 87 2.74 3.47 -7.39
N LEU A 88 3.23 4.70 -7.44
CA LEU A 88 2.41 5.90 -7.68
C LEU A 88 1.76 5.89 -9.07
N ASN A 89 2.49 5.46 -10.11
CA ASN A 89 1.93 5.32 -11.46
C ASN A 89 0.84 4.25 -11.56
N LEU A 90 0.87 3.24 -10.68
CA LEU A 90 -0.18 2.23 -10.54
C LEU A 90 -1.32 2.70 -9.60
N ASN A 91 -1.33 3.98 -9.22
CA ASN A 91 -2.31 4.57 -8.31
C ASN A 91 -2.44 3.86 -6.96
N LYS A 92 -1.36 3.26 -6.46
CA LYS A 92 -1.35 2.61 -5.15
C LYS A 92 -1.17 3.65 -4.04
N PRO A 93 -1.82 3.46 -2.87
CA PRO A 93 -1.46 4.19 -1.67
C PRO A 93 -0.02 3.88 -1.27
N VAL A 94 0.77 4.92 -1.06
CA VAL A 94 2.20 4.83 -0.74
C VAL A 94 2.50 5.57 0.56
N ILE A 95 3.16 4.90 1.48
CA ILE A 95 3.67 5.47 2.73
C ILE A 95 5.20 5.47 2.65
N ILE A 96 5.81 6.63 2.75
CA ILE A 96 7.26 6.80 2.80
C ILE A 96 7.66 7.05 4.25
N LEU A 97 8.50 6.18 4.79
CA LEU A 97 9.07 6.31 6.13
C LEU A 97 10.52 6.77 6.03
N THR A 98 10.88 7.77 6.83
CA THR A 98 12.28 8.18 6.99
C THR A 98 12.56 8.47 8.46
N ARG A 99 13.72 8.05 8.94
CA ARG A 99 14.14 8.33 10.32
C ARG A 99 14.52 9.81 10.49
N LYS A 100 14.25 10.37 11.66
CA LYS A 100 14.63 11.76 12.03
C LYS A 100 16.14 12.01 11.97
N ASP A 101 16.94 10.97 12.26
CA ASP A 101 18.40 11.00 12.29
C ASP A 101 19.06 10.69 10.93
N SER A 102 18.27 10.57 9.86
CA SER A 102 18.77 10.31 8.50
C SER A 102 18.96 11.60 7.70
N VAL A 103 19.43 11.47 6.45
CA VAL A 103 19.57 12.59 5.49
C VAL A 103 18.24 13.27 5.11
N GLY A 104 17.12 12.71 5.58
CA GLY A 104 15.78 13.22 5.35
C GLY A 104 15.18 12.78 4.02
N LEU A 105 13.93 13.20 3.81
CA LEU A 105 13.16 12.88 2.62
C LEU A 105 13.75 13.51 1.35
N PRO A 106 13.83 12.75 0.24
CA PRO A 106 14.23 13.27 -1.05
C PRO A 106 13.37 14.47 -1.48
N HIS A 107 14.01 15.54 -1.95
CA HIS A 107 13.31 16.78 -2.33
C HIS A 107 12.22 16.55 -3.39
N ALA A 108 12.47 15.66 -4.35
CA ALA A 108 11.51 15.33 -5.39
C ALA A 108 10.18 14.78 -4.83
N LEU A 109 10.25 13.98 -3.78
CA LEU A 109 9.04 13.41 -3.14
C LEU A 109 8.23 14.48 -2.40
N LYS A 110 8.89 15.49 -1.81
CA LYS A 110 8.20 16.59 -1.12
C LYS A 110 7.36 17.46 -2.06
N GLY A 111 7.69 17.48 -3.35
CA GLY A 111 6.96 18.23 -4.37
C GLY A 111 5.76 17.48 -4.97
N ILE A 112 5.56 16.21 -4.60
CA ILE A 112 4.42 15.43 -5.10
C ILE A 112 3.21 15.70 -4.22
N HIS A 113 2.17 16.29 -4.80
CA HIS A 113 0.88 16.48 -4.15
C HIS A 113 -0.08 15.37 -4.60
N SER A 114 -0.31 14.40 -3.74
CA SER A 114 -1.21 13.27 -3.99
C SER A 114 -1.82 12.78 -2.68
N ASP A 115 -3.13 12.59 -2.66
CA ASP A 115 -3.84 12.01 -1.52
C ASP A 115 -3.42 10.56 -1.24
N ARG A 116 -2.70 9.95 -2.20
CA ARG A 116 -2.19 8.57 -2.10
C ARG A 116 -0.75 8.50 -1.60
N LEU A 117 -0.09 9.63 -1.35
CA LEU A 117 1.29 9.68 -0.88
C LEU A 117 1.35 10.31 0.51
N GLN A 118 1.80 9.53 1.47
CA GLN A 118 2.10 10.01 2.83
C GLN A 118 3.61 10.01 3.05
N LEU A 119 4.13 11.13 3.58
CA LEU A 119 5.55 11.30 3.89
C LEU A 119 5.71 11.44 5.39
N LEU A 120 6.29 10.44 6.05
CA LEU A 120 6.39 10.36 7.49
C LEU A 120 7.84 10.35 7.95
N THR A 121 8.12 11.14 8.99
CA THR A 121 9.42 11.14 9.66
C THR A 121 9.25 10.59 11.08
N TYR A 122 9.95 9.50 11.42
CA TYR A 122 9.78 8.77 12.65
C TYR A 122 11.08 8.62 13.44
N ASP A 123 10.94 8.28 14.70
CA ASP A 123 11.96 7.74 15.60
C ASP A 123 11.41 6.51 16.32
N ASP A 124 12.24 5.94 17.23
CA ASP A 124 11.87 4.72 17.93
C ASP A 124 10.65 4.86 18.85
N SER A 125 10.33 6.06 19.28
CA SER A 125 9.19 6.33 20.16
C SER A 125 7.90 6.62 19.39
N THR A 126 7.99 7.05 18.15
CA THR A 126 6.85 7.52 17.35
C THR A 126 6.43 6.57 16.24
N LEU A 127 7.23 5.53 15.93
CA LEU A 127 6.97 4.61 14.81
C LEU A 127 5.59 3.96 14.89
N ASP A 128 5.26 3.38 16.04
CA ASP A 128 4.04 2.60 16.21
C ASP A 128 2.79 3.45 15.98
N GLU A 129 2.72 4.62 16.62
CA GLU A 129 1.59 5.55 16.50
C GLU A 129 1.47 6.12 15.08
N MET A 130 2.59 6.61 14.52
CA MET A 130 2.58 7.23 13.18
C MET A 130 2.22 6.23 12.10
N LEU A 131 2.73 4.99 12.19
CA LEU A 131 2.43 3.97 11.21
C LEU A 131 0.98 3.50 11.31
N SER A 132 0.42 3.40 12.53
CA SER A 132 -1.00 3.10 12.73
C SER A 132 -1.91 4.13 12.08
N LEU A 133 -1.68 5.42 12.35
CA LEU A 133 -2.45 6.51 11.76
C LEU A 133 -2.34 6.55 10.24
N ALA A 134 -1.13 6.28 9.71
CA ALA A 134 -0.91 6.27 8.26
C ALA A 134 -1.63 5.11 7.57
N LEU A 135 -1.67 3.94 8.18
CA LEU A 135 -2.38 2.77 7.66
C LEU A 135 -3.89 2.96 7.71
N GLU A 136 -4.41 3.55 8.78
CA GLU A 136 -5.83 3.93 8.89
C GLU A 136 -6.22 4.90 7.78
N TYR A 137 -5.46 5.98 7.58
CA TYR A 137 -5.67 6.92 6.49
C TYR A 137 -5.58 6.27 5.10
N ALA A 138 -4.61 5.38 4.89
CA ALA A 138 -4.47 4.67 3.62
C ALA A 138 -5.67 3.75 3.34
N GLN A 139 -6.26 3.15 4.37
CA GLN A 139 -7.47 2.35 4.25
C GLN A 139 -8.67 3.20 3.84
N GLU A 140 -8.85 4.36 4.45
CA GLU A 140 -9.93 5.30 4.11
C GLU A 140 -9.80 5.85 2.68
N THR A 141 -8.56 6.13 2.23
CA THR A 141 -8.27 6.68 0.91
C THR A 141 -8.20 5.63 -0.20
N SER A 142 -8.13 4.35 0.13
CA SER A 142 -8.20 3.25 -0.84
C SER A 142 -9.60 3.07 -1.42
N ASP A 143 -10.62 3.51 -0.71
CA ASP A 143 -11.99 3.56 -1.22
C ASP A 143 -12.10 4.59 -2.36
N VAL A 144 -12.21 4.11 -3.59
CA VAL A 144 -12.43 4.97 -4.77
C VAL A 144 -13.82 5.55 -4.69
N ARG A 145 -13.94 6.89 -4.61
CA ARG A 145 -15.24 7.55 -4.69
C ARG A 145 -15.77 7.43 -6.11
N PHE A 146 -16.85 6.69 -6.28
CA PHE A 146 -17.54 6.55 -7.55
C PHE A 146 -18.87 7.31 -7.49
N ASN A 147 -19.09 8.26 -8.44
CA ASN A 147 -20.32 9.01 -8.55
C ASN A 147 -20.97 8.71 -9.90
N PHE A 148 -22.29 8.48 -9.90
CA PHE A 148 -23.07 8.28 -11.12
C PHE A 148 -24.47 8.83 -10.95
N PHE A 149 -25.12 9.13 -12.09
CA PHE A 149 -26.51 9.60 -12.10
C PHE A 149 -27.47 8.41 -12.06
N ILE A 150 -28.50 8.52 -11.24
CA ILE A 150 -29.56 7.53 -11.13
C ILE A 150 -30.91 8.16 -11.48
N THR A 151 -31.83 7.33 -12.01
CA THR A 151 -33.20 7.78 -12.25
C THR A 151 -33.97 7.97 -10.95
N PRO A 152 -35.06 8.77 -10.95
CA PRO A 152 -35.92 8.91 -9.77
C PRO A 152 -36.47 7.56 -9.26
N THR A 153 -36.74 6.62 -10.16
CA THR A 153 -37.21 5.27 -9.83
C THR A 153 -36.17 4.48 -9.04
N ILE A 154 -34.90 4.52 -9.48
CA ILE A 154 -33.81 3.86 -8.75
C ILE A 154 -33.59 4.54 -7.41
N SER A 155 -33.66 5.87 -7.33
CA SER A 155 -33.54 6.61 -6.08
C SER A 155 -34.63 6.19 -5.08
N SER A 156 -35.89 6.13 -5.51
CA SER A 156 -37.01 5.70 -4.66
C SER A 156 -36.87 4.27 -4.18
N TYR A 157 -36.38 3.37 -5.03
CA TYR A 157 -36.10 1.99 -4.64
C TYR A 157 -34.99 1.91 -3.57
N LEU A 158 -33.91 2.65 -3.75
CA LEU A 158 -32.81 2.69 -2.77
C LEU A 158 -33.25 3.27 -1.43
N ASP A 159 -34.17 4.25 -1.43
CA ASP A 159 -34.78 4.80 -0.20
C ASP A 159 -35.62 3.76 0.51
N TRP A 160 -36.43 3.03 -0.22
CA TRP A 160 -37.23 1.96 0.34
C TRP A 160 -36.33 0.87 0.94
N VAL A 161 -35.30 0.41 0.22
CA VAL A 161 -34.33 -0.59 0.72
C VAL A 161 -33.65 -0.11 1.99
N ALA A 162 -33.18 1.16 2.00
CA ALA A 162 -32.48 1.71 3.17
C ALA A 162 -33.39 1.72 4.42
N LYS A 163 -34.68 2.02 4.23
CA LYS A 163 -35.68 2.03 5.31
C LYS A 163 -36.01 0.63 5.79
N GLU A 164 -36.30 -0.31 4.88
CA GLU A 164 -36.72 -1.67 5.21
C GLU A 164 -35.57 -2.52 5.79
N LYS A 165 -34.39 -2.45 5.19
CA LYS A 165 -33.21 -3.25 5.60
C LYS A 165 -32.34 -2.54 6.65
N LYS A 166 -32.65 -1.28 6.98
CA LYS A 166 -31.89 -0.45 7.94
C LYS A 166 -30.38 -0.37 7.63
N ILE A 167 -30.03 -0.33 6.35
CA ILE A 167 -28.66 -0.20 5.86
C ILE A 167 -28.54 1.01 4.93
N PRO A 168 -27.41 1.75 4.94
CA PRO A 168 -27.18 2.86 4.01
C PRO A 168 -27.27 2.43 2.55
N ARG A 169 -27.74 3.32 1.65
CA ARG A 169 -27.85 3.07 0.20
C ARG A 169 -26.50 2.63 -0.41
N SER A 170 -25.40 3.27 -0.01
CA SER A 170 -24.04 2.93 -0.46
C SER A 170 -23.61 1.52 -0.06
N VAL A 171 -23.95 1.09 1.15
CA VAL A 171 -23.68 -0.27 1.64
C VAL A 171 -24.47 -1.30 0.84
N TYR A 172 -25.73 -1.00 0.53
CA TYR A 172 -26.55 -1.88 -0.30
C TYR A 172 -26.00 -2.03 -1.72
N LEU A 173 -25.61 -0.91 -2.35
CA LEU A 173 -25.01 -0.92 -3.68
C LEU A 173 -23.69 -1.67 -3.71
N ARG A 174 -22.82 -1.46 -2.71
CA ARG A 174 -21.55 -2.20 -2.58
C ARG A 174 -21.80 -3.71 -2.53
N ARG A 175 -22.72 -4.18 -1.69
CA ARG A 175 -23.08 -5.60 -1.58
C ARG A 175 -23.64 -6.20 -2.88
N LEU A 176 -24.36 -5.40 -3.67
CA LEU A 176 -24.84 -5.87 -4.97
C LEU A 176 -23.69 -6.10 -5.94
N ILE A 177 -22.73 -5.17 -5.97
CA ILE A 177 -21.54 -5.25 -6.83
C ILE A 177 -20.63 -6.41 -6.38
N GLU A 178 -20.37 -6.53 -5.06
CA GLU A 178 -19.56 -7.61 -4.49
C GLU A 178 -20.14 -8.99 -4.86
N ARG A 179 -21.46 -9.15 -4.76
CA ARG A 179 -22.13 -10.39 -5.16
C ARG A 179 -22.02 -10.64 -6.68
N ASP A 180 -22.18 -9.63 -7.51
CA ASP A 180 -22.02 -9.75 -8.96
C ASP A 180 -20.58 -10.15 -9.34
N MET A 181 -19.59 -9.61 -8.61
CA MET A 181 -18.17 -10.00 -8.78
C MET A 181 -17.92 -11.46 -8.39
N GLU A 182 -18.57 -11.95 -7.31
CA GLU A 182 -18.45 -13.36 -6.87
C GLU A 182 -19.12 -14.33 -7.84
N GLU A 183 -20.21 -13.90 -8.48
CA GLU A 183 -20.98 -14.71 -9.43
C GLU A 183 -20.41 -14.67 -10.86
N ASN A 184 -19.45 -13.77 -11.14
CA ASN A 184 -18.90 -13.54 -12.48
C ASN A 184 -17.58 -14.29 -12.68
N ASP A 185 -17.66 -15.47 -13.29
CA ASP A 185 -16.50 -16.33 -13.58
C ASP A 185 -15.45 -15.68 -14.54
N GLU A 186 -15.84 -14.63 -15.28
CA GLU A 186 -14.94 -13.92 -16.20
C GLU A 186 -14.07 -12.86 -15.47
N TYR A 187 -14.51 -12.43 -14.27
CA TYR A 187 -13.75 -11.51 -13.41
C TYR A 187 -12.79 -12.31 -12.53
N GLY A 188 -11.71 -12.82 -13.13
CA GLY A 188 -10.67 -13.56 -12.42
C GLY A 188 -9.90 -12.65 -11.47
N VAL A 189 -10.13 -12.76 -10.15
CA VAL A 189 -9.29 -12.21 -9.09
C VAL A 189 -8.17 -13.18 -8.76
#